data_8f83ac93a50c58759501c7485725bcdc
#
_entry.id   8f83ac93a50c58759501c7485725bcdc
#
_cell.length_a   1.000
_cell.length_b   1.000
_cell.length_c   1.000
_cell.angle_alpha   90.00
_cell.angle_beta   90.00
_cell.angle_gamma   90.00
#
_symmetry.space_group_name_H-M   'P 1'
#
loop_
_entity.id
_entity.type
_entity.pdbx_description
1 polymer ?
#
loop_
_entity_poly.entity_id
_entity_poly.type
_entity_poly.pdbx_seq_one_letter_code
_entity_poly.pdbx_strand_id
1 'polypeptide(L)'
;MERKNNSAIMHIYQRSVGKFIIFYTVSDFLVYFTLVCVASRKHKVRVLALSPMFDHIHQMIEINNESDLPSFERDVLGGYSKAFNKSIESSGSVFEPRFGRAVKTGQKKIRTTASYVANNAVEKSLCKTAESYRWTFLAYAVSSHPFSEKIDLSKASRPLRRALKEVDYCRSEDKVLNYKQLERWFEPLSKKEKNQLTDYIISKYNCIDYGCLISFYGSYEKMCLAFASNQGSEFDINEEFEKGGHMVYSRISAALVKLHSFPKVKDVLKLSVSQRVELMNELLYETDAEQWQLMKYLHLKKG
;
A
#
# COMPACT_ATOMS: atom_id res chain seq x y z
N MET A 1 23.96 -21.58 -27.29
CA MET A 1 23.88 -21.54 -25.80
C MET A 1 22.57 -20.90 -25.44
N GLU A 2 21.55 -21.68 -25.14
CA GLU A 2 20.28 -21.18 -24.61
C GLU A 2 20.55 -20.60 -23.22
N ARG A 3 20.37 -19.29 -23.07
CA ARG A 3 20.30 -18.67 -21.74
C ARG A 3 19.08 -19.26 -21.04
N LYS A 4 19.31 -20.18 -20.09
CA LYS A 4 18.26 -20.59 -19.16
C LYS A 4 17.73 -19.29 -18.51
N ASN A 5 16.50 -18.95 -18.82
CA ASN A 5 15.78 -17.88 -18.11
C ASN A 5 15.64 -18.34 -16.66
N ASN A 6 16.53 -17.91 -15.80
CA ASN A 6 16.49 -18.16 -14.35
C ASN A 6 15.53 -17.16 -13.69
N SER A 7 14.31 -17.02 -14.22
CA SER A 7 13.33 -16.18 -13.53
C SER A 7 12.95 -16.81 -12.19
N ALA A 8 12.93 -16.00 -11.15
CA ALA A 8 12.57 -16.44 -9.82
C ALA A 8 11.38 -15.61 -9.30
N ILE A 9 10.31 -16.32 -8.91
CA ILE A 9 9.20 -15.69 -8.17
C ILE A 9 9.58 -15.64 -6.71
N MET A 10 9.42 -14.44 -6.11
CA MET A 10 9.79 -14.18 -4.72
C MET A 10 8.64 -13.53 -3.96
N HIS A 11 8.50 -13.89 -2.71
CA HIS A 11 7.75 -13.13 -1.72
C HIS A 11 8.72 -12.19 -1.00
N ILE A 12 8.40 -10.91 -1.00
CA ILE A 12 9.14 -9.86 -0.30
C ILE A 12 8.26 -9.33 0.83
N TYR A 13 8.84 -9.17 1.99
CA TYR A 13 8.20 -8.61 3.16
C TYR A 13 9.07 -7.48 3.74
N GLN A 14 8.47 -6.33 4.00
CA GLN A 14 9.16 -5.18 4.58
C GLN A 14 8.30 -4.54 5.68
N ARG A 15 8.90 -4.39 6.85
CA ARG A 15 8.27 -3.74 8.02
C ARG A 15 8.81 -2.33 8.24
N SER A 16 7.97 -1.46 8.79
CA SER A 16 8.41 -0.15 9.27
C SER A 16 9.26 -0.28 10.54
N VAL A 17 10.18 0.67 10.74
CA VAL A 17 10.98 0.76 11.97
C VAL A 17 10.05 0.91 13.18
N GLY A 18 10.27 0.10 14.21
CA GLY A 18 9.46 0.11 15.42
C GLY A 18 8.00 -0.30 15.19
N LYS A 19 7.69 -0.90 14.05
CA LYS A 19 6.31 -1.26 13.64
C LYS A 19 5.36 -0.06 13.60
N PHE A 20 5.87 1.14 13.37
CA PHE A 20 5.08 2.36 13.30
C PHE A 20 4.19 2.40 12.05
N ILE A 21 3.06 3.07 12.18
CA ILE A 21 2.17 3.30 11.03
C ILE A 21 2.87 4.21 10.02
N ILE A 22 2.87 3.82 8.77
CA ILE A 22 3.49 4.57 7.67
C ILE A 22 2.50 4.86 6.52
N PHE A 23 1.34 4.23 6.52
CA PHE A 23 0.27 4.50 5.57
C PHE A 23 -0.95 5.05 6.31
N TYR A 24 -1.10 6.37 6.37
CA TYR A 24 -2.18 7.08 7.05
C TYR A 24 -3.31 7.46 6.11
N THR A 25 -2.97 7.78 4.87
CA THR A 25 -3.87 8.42 3.90
C THR A 25 -3.80 7.76 2.55
N VAL A 26 -4.82 7.99 1.73
CA VAL A 26 -4.83 7.57 0.31
C VAL A 26 -3.55 8.03 -0.42
N SER A 27 -3.04 9.22 -0.10
CA SER A 27 -1.83 9.74 -0.71
C SER A 27 -0.59 8.91 -0.38
N ASP A 28 -0.49 8.33 0.82
CA ASP A 28 0.64 7.47 1.19
C ASP A 28 0.65 6.21 0.31
N PHE A 29 -0.50 5.56 0.16
CA PHE A 29 -0.63 4.40 -0.69
C PHE A 29 -0.37 4.71 -2.18
N LEU A 30 -0.83 5.86 -2.68
CA LEU A 30 -0.61 6.25 -4.07
C LEU A 30 0.86 6.60 -4.36
N VAL A 31 1.54 7.29 -3.44
CA VAL A 31 2.99 7.56 -3.56
C VAL A 31 3.75 6.24 -3.62
N TYR A 32 3.47 5.33 -2.68
CA TYR A 32 4.11 4.02 -2.67
C TYR A 32 3.81 3.22 -3.95
N PHE A 33 2.54 3.11 -4.34
CA PHE A 33 2.13 2.38 -5.53
C PHE A 33 2.79 2.90 -6.80
N THR A 34 2.85 4.21 -6.98
CA THR A 34 3.49 4.80 -8.18
C THR A 34 5.01 4.60 -8.16
N LEU A 35 5.65 4.57 -6.99
CA LEU A 35 7.07 4.17 -6.85
C LEU A 35 7.29 2.74 -7.31
N VAL A 36 6.48 1.78 -6.83
CA VAL A 36 6.54 0.38 -7.26
C VAL A 36 6.39 0.28 -8.78
N CYS A 37 5.38 0.94 -9.34
CA CYS A 37 5.08 0.83 -10.77
C CYS A 37 6.16 1.47 -11.67
N VAL A 38 6.75 2.58 -11.27
CA VAL A 38 7.85 3.21 -12.02
C VAL A 38 9.13 2.38 -11.88
N ALA A 39 9.46 1.94 -10.65
CA ALA A 39 10.65 1.13 -10.40
C ALA A 39 10.56 -0.24 -11.10
N SER A 40 9.37 -0.88 -11.15
CA SER A 40 9.18 -2.16 -11.82
C SER A 40 9.53 -2.09 -13.32
N ARG A 41 9.13 -1.02 -13.99
CA ARG A 41 9.50 -0.78 -15.40
C ARG A 41 10.98 -0.50 -15.58
N LYS A 42 11.54 0.35 -14.70
CA LYS A 42 12.96 0.71 -14.72
C LYS A 42 13.88 -0.49 -14.52
N HIS A 43 13.57 -1.36 -13.58
CA HIS A 43 14.39 -2.52 -13.21
C HIS A 43 13.91 -3.82 -13.85
N LYS A 44 12.89 -3.77 -14.73
CA LYS A 44 12.31 -4.94 -15.40
C LYS A 44 11.86 -6.03 -14.42
N VAL A 45 11.35 -5.62 -13.26
CA VAL A 45 10.75 -6.49 -12.26
C VAL A 45 9.27 -6.66 -12.58
N ARG A 46 8.79 -7.90 -12.66
CA ARG A 46 7.37 -8.20 -12.85
C ARG A 46 6.69 -8.26 -11.49
N VAL A 47 5.72 -7.41 -11.24
CA VAL A 47 4.91 -7.43 -10.01
C VAL A 47 3.71 -8.35 -10.22
N LEU A 48 3.53 -9.34 -9.35
CA LEU A 48 2.42 -10.30 -9.44
C LEU A 48 1.33 -10.01 -8.41
N ALA A 49 1.71 -9.61 -7.19
CA ALA A 49 0.78 -9.19 -6.14
C ALA A 49 1.44 -8.15 -5.25
N LEU A 50 0.61 -7.30 -4.66
CA LEU A 50 1.03 -6.21 -3.78
C LEU A 50 -0.02 -5.99 -2.70
N SER A 51 0.42 -5.89 -1.43
CA SER A 51 -0.45 -5.62 -0.29
C SER A 51 0.28 -4.72 0.72
N PRO A 52 0.28 -3.39 0.53
CA PRO A 52 0.72 -2.47 1.56
C PRO A 52 -0.33 -2.40 2.66
N MET A 53 0.13 -2.64 3.88
CA MET A 53 -0.62 -2.55 5.12
C MET A 53 -0.21 -1.27 5.87
N PHE A 54 -0.85 -0.95 6.98
CA PHE A 54 -0.54 0.30 7.69
C PHE A 54 0.92 0.44 8.13
N ASP A 55 1.58 -0.66 8.51
CA ASP A 55 2.93 -0.69 9.09
C ASP A 55 3.91 -1.65 8.40
N HIS A 56 3.45 -2.35 7.36
CA HIS A 56 4.29 -3.29 6.60
C HIS A 56 3.79 -3.47 5.16
N ILE A 57 4.57 -4.16 4.37
CA ILE A 57 4.31 -4.38 2.95
C ILE A 57 4.59 -5.82 2.59
N HIS A 58 3.69 -6.42 1.82
CA HIS A 58 3.93 -7.67 1.11
C HIS A 58 3.95 -7.44 -0.39
N GLN A 59 4.90 -8.04 -1.06
CA GLN A 59 5.00 -8.05 -2.52
C GLN A 59 5.28 -9.47 -3.01
N MET A 60 4.66 -9.86 -4.11
CA MET A 60 5.03 -11.03 -4.87
C MET A 60 5.52 -10.56 -6.22
N ILE A 61 6.79 -10.83 -6.51
CA ILE A 61 7.47 -10.34 -7.71
C ILE A 61 8.18 -11.46 -8.44
N GLU A 62 8.40 -11.27 -9.73
CA GLU A 62 9.27 -12.11 -10.54
C GLU A 62 10.44 -11.29 -11.07
N ILE A 63 11.65 -11.80 -10.91
CA ILE A 63 12.89 -11.19 -11.38
C ILE A 63 13.64 -12.14 -12.29
N ASN A 64 14.37 -11.58 -13.25
CA ASN A 64 15.23 -12.36 -14.16
C ASN A 64 16.68 -12.40 -13.66
N ASN A 65 17.14 -11.40 -12.92
CA ASN A 65 18.47 -11.35 -12.33
C ASN A 65 18.36 -10.96 -10.85
N GLU A 66 19.09 -11.66 -9.99
CA GLU A 66 19.09 -11.34 -8.54
C GLU A 66 19.59 -9.92 -8.23
N SER A 67 20.46 -9.35 -9.07
CA SER A 67 20.98 -7.99 -8.94
C SER A 67 19.92 -6.89 -9.11
N ASP A 68 18.78 -7.21 -9.75
CA ASP A 68 17.71 -6.24 -10.00
C ASP A 68 16.92 -5.96 -8.72
N LEU A 69 16.78 -6.95 -7.83
CA LEU A 69 16.01 -6.84 -6.59
C LEU A 69 16.53 -5.73 -5.64
N PRO A 70 17.82 -5.68 -5.27
CA PRO A 70 18.30 -4.62 -4.37
C PRO A 70 18.13 -3.21 -4.96
N SER A 71 18.26 -3.07 -6.27
CA SER A 71 18.10 -1.79 -6.96
C SER A 71 16.63 -1.36 -7.01
N PHE A 72 15.73 -2.30 -7.27
CA PHE A 72 14.29 -2.09 -7.24
C PHE A 72 13.83 -1.67 -5.83
N GLU A 73 14.17 -2.45 -4.80
CA GLU A 73 13.76 -2.17 -3.42
C GLU A 73 14.36 -0.84 -2.91
N ARG A 74 15.60 -0.52 -3.26
CA ARG A 74 16.20 0.78 -2.92
C ARG A 74 15.42 1.95 -3.52
N ASP A 75 15.01 1.85 -4.78
CA ASP A 75 14.26 2.91 -5.43
C ASP A 75 12.84 3.03 -4.83
N VAL A 76 12.19 1.92 -4.50
CA VAL A 76 10.85 1.89 -3.88
C VAL A 76 10.91 2.36 -2.43
N LEU A 77 11.65 1.63 -1.57
CA LEU A 77 11.65 1.88 -0.12
C LEU A 77 12.38 3.18 0.23
N GLY A 78 13.51 3.44 -0.42
CA GLY A 78 14.26 4.68 -0.25
C GLY A 78 13.51 5.90 -0.79
N GLY A 79 12.83 5.76 -1.94
CA GLY A 79 11.96 6.79 -2.51
C GLY A 79 10.80 7.12 -1.60
N TYR A 80 10.11 6.08 -1.08
CA TYR A 80 9.02 6.26 -0.13
C TYR A 80 9.48 6.91 1.17
N SER A 81 10.59 6.43 1.76
CA SER A 81 11.15 7.00 3.00
C SER A 81 11.45 8.50 2.86
N LYS A 82 12.09 8.89 1.74
CA LYS A 82 12.37 10.30 1.46
C LYS A 82 11.08 11.13 1.33
N ALA A 83 10.10 10.62 0.59
CA ALA A 83 8.82 11.32 0.39
C ALA A 83 8.03 11.43 1.71
N PHE A 84 7.92 10.34 2.47
CA PHE A 84 7.24 10.27 3.76
C PHE A 84 7.86 11.25 4.76
N ASN A 85 9.17 11.15 5.00
CA ASN A 85 9.89 12.03 5.92
C ASN A 85 9.74 13.51 5.55
N LYS A 86 9.87 13.84 4.26
CA LYS A 86 9.65 15.21 3.79
C LYS A 86 8.24 15.71 4.11
N SER A 87 7.22 14.84 4.05
CA SER A 87 5.82 15.22 4.29
C SER A 87 5.50 15.49 5.77
N ILE A 88 6.29 14.93 6.68
CA ILE A 88 6.15 15.11 8.14
C ILE A 88 7.32 15.89 8.76
N GLU A 89 8.17 16.49 7.93
CA GLU A 89 9.32 17.29 8.37
C GLU A 89 10.28 16.51 9.29
N SER A 90 10.50 15.23 8.99
CA SER A 90 11.31 14.30 9.78
C SER A 90 12.46 13.73 8.96
N SER A 91 13.30 12.93 9.61
CA SER A 91 14.45 12.24 9.02
C SER A 91 14.62 10.84 9.60
N GLY A 92 15.52 10.06 9.03
CA GLY A 92 15.84 8.71 9.46
C GLY A 92 15.15 7.61 8.64
N SER A 93 15.35 6.37 9.07
CA SER A 93 14.79 5.20 8.39
C SER A 93 13.31 5.06 8.69
N VAL A 94 12.51 4.88 7.64
CA VAL A 94 11.08 4.55 7.73
C VAL A 94 10.89 3.04 7.80
N PHE A 95 11.74 2.30 7.11
CA PHE A 95 11.71 0.84 7.07
C PHE A 95 12.90 0.22 7.82
N GLU A 96 12.70 -0.98 8.34
CA GLU A 96 13.78 -1.80 8.89
C GLU A 96 14.89 -2.00 7.84
N PRO A 97 16.17 -2.11 8.26
CA PRO A 97 17.30 -2.14 7.33
C PRO A 97 17.29 -3.31 6.35
N ARG A 98 16.64 -4.40 6.71
CA ARG A 98 16.59 -5.61 5.88
C ARG A 98 15.15 -5.99 5.60
N PHE A 99 14.84 -6.27 4.34
CA PHE A 99 13.59 -6.91 3.96
C PHE A 99 13.72 -8.43 4.00
N GLY A 100 12.63 -9.11 4.38
CA GLY A 100 12.52 -10.55 4.25
C GLY A 100 12.29 -10.93 2.79
N ARG A 101 12.92 -12.02 2.32
CA ARG A 101 12.70 -12.57 0.98
C ARG A 101 12.65 -14.09 1.02
N ALA A 102 11.75 -14.67 0.24
CA ALA A 102 11.65 -16.11 0.06
C ALA A 102 11.33 -16.46 -1.40
N VAL A 103 12.17 -17.28 -2.01
CA VAL A 103 11.94 -17.79 -3.37
C VAL A 103 10.83 -18.82 -3.35
N LYS A 104 9.89 -18.71 -4.28
CA LYS A 104 8.73 -19.60 -4.41
C LYS A 104 8.86 -20.46 -5.66
N THR A 105 9.00 -21.77 -5.46
CA THR A 105 9.13 -22.75 -6.54
C THR A 105 7.94 -23.69 -6.55
N GLY A 106 7.44 -23.97 -7.75
CA GLY A 106 6.28 -24.85 -7.96
C GLY A 106 4.94 -24.17 -7.68
N GLN A 107 3.93 -24.59 -8.43
CA GLN A 107 2.61 -23.94 -8.43
C GLN A 107 1.95 -23.87 -7.05
N LYS A 108 2.12 -24.91 -6.22
CA LYS A 108 1.52 -24.96 -4.87
C LYS A 108 2.03 -23.81 -4.00
N LYS A 109 3.35 -23.62 -3.91
CA LYS A 109 3.96 -22.54 -3.10
C LYS A 109 3.59 -21.16 -3.65
N ILE A 110 3.59 -20.98 -4.98
CA ILE A 110 3.19 -19.74 -5.64
C ILE A 110 1.74 -19.39 -5.27
N ARG A 111 0.82 -20.34 -5.40
CA ARG A 111 -0.61 -20.14 -5.06
C ARG A 111 -0.83 -19.83 -3.58
N THR A 112 -0.16 -20.57 -2.67
CA THR A 112 -0.26 -20.32 -1.22
C THR A 112 0.25 -18.92 -0.88
N THR A 113 1.40 -18.51 -1.44
CA THR A 113 1.95 -17.17 -1.22
C THR A 113 1.02 -16.08 -1.77
N ALA A 114 0.49 -16.25 -2.97
CA ALA A 114 -0.44 -15.28 -3.55
C ALA A 114 -1.71 -15.12 -2.69
N SER A 115 -2.26 -16.24 -2.19
CA SER A 115 -3.39 -16.23 -1.26
C SER A 115 -3.05 -15.50 0.04
N TYR A 116 -1.89 -15.77 0.62
CA TYR A 116 -1.41 -15.10 1.84
C TYR A 116 -1.28 -13.58 1.63
N VAL A 117 -0.57 -13.15 0.57
CA VAL A 117 -0.41 -11.72 0.27
C VAL A 117 -1.76 -11.03 0.07
N ALA A 118 -2.69 -11.68 -0.62
CA ALA A 118 -4.03 -11.14 -0.86
C ALA A 118 -4.88 -11.07 0.42
N ASN A 119 -4.81 -12.10 1.27
CA ASN A 119 -5.64 -12.22 2.47
C ASN A 119 -5.10 -11.44 3.69
N ASN A 120 -3.91 -10.84 3.60
CA ASN A 120 -3.36 -10.08 4.73
C ASN A 120 -4.34 -9.02 5.25
N ALA A 121 -5.05 -8.33 4.35
CA ALA A 121 -6.06 -7.36 4.72
C ALA A 121 -7.31 -8.00 5.37
N VAL A 122 -7.68 -9.20 4.96
CA VAL A 122 -8.81 -9.97 5.56
C VAL A 122 -8.44 -10.42 6.96
N GLU A 123 -7.24 -10.97 7.16
CA GLU A 123 -6.73 -11.41 8.46
C GLU A 123 -6.63 -10.25 9.46
N LYS A 124 -6.33 -9.05 8.98
CA LYS A 124 -6.32 -7.82 9.80
C LYS A 124 -7.68 -7.14 9.90
N SER A 125 -8.75 -7.82 9.47
CA SER A 125 -10.15 -7.35 9.57
C SER A 125 -10.43 -6.01 8.87
N LEU A 126 -9.67 -5.68 7.82
CA LEU A 126 -9.87 -4.46 7.01
C LEU A 126 -10.97 -4.63 5.97
N CYS A 127 -11.26 -5.86 5.59
CA CYS A 127 -12.24 -6.19 4.57
C CYS A 127 -12.77 -7.63 4.77
N LYS A 128 -13.84 -7.96 4.07
CA LYS A 128 -14.41 -9.32 4.10
C LYS A 128 -13.74 -10.26 3.10
N THR A 129 -13.33 -9.74 1.96
CA THR A 129 -12.66 -10.50 0.89
C THR A 129 -11.49 -9.69 0.35
N ALA A 130 -10.46 -10.36 -0.15
CA ALA A 130 -9.23 -9.72 -0.59
C ALA A 130 -9.47 -8.67 -1.69
N GLU A 131 -10.35 -8.94 -2.66
CA GLU A 131 -10.70 -8.02 -3.74
C GLU A 131 -11.53 -6.81 -3.27
N SER A 132 -12.15 -6.87 -2.09
CA SER A 132 -12.89 -5.74 -1.52
C SER A 132 -11.99 -4.69 -0.83
N TYR A 133 -10.70 -4.97 -0.67
CA TYR A 133 -9.71 -4.01 -0.18
C TYR A 133 -8.94 -3.38 -1.35
N ARG A 134 -9.07 -2.06 -1.51
CA ARG A 134 -8.46 -1.33 -2.64
C ARG A 134 -6.96 -1.60 -2.78
N TRP A 135 -6.26 -1.72 -1.67
CA TRP A 135 -4.80 -1.79 -1.65
C TRP A 135 -4.21 -3.20 -1.82
N THR A 136 -5.04 -4.21 -2.07
CA THR A 136 -4.59 -5.46 -2.68
C THR A 136 -4.50 -5.34 -4.19
N PHE A 137 -5.13 -4.31 -4.76
CA PHE A 137 -5.21 -4.02 -6.20
C PHE A 137 -5.91 -5.10 -7.02
N LEU A 138 -6.40 -6.18 -6.43
CA LEU A 138 -6.99 -7.34 -7.14
C LEU A 138 -8.19 -6.96 -8.01
N ALA A 139 -9.07 -6.10 -7.52
CA ALA A 139 -10.26 -5.70 -8.25
C ALA A 139 -9.95 -4.95 -9.56
N TYR A 140 -8.74 -4.38 -9.67
CA TYR A 140 -8.30 -3.70 -10.90
C TYR A 140 -7.93 -4.68 -12.02
N ALA A 141 -7.89 -5.98 -11.76
CA ALA A 141 -7.75 -7.01 -12.80
C ALA A 141 -8.95 -7.03 -13.77
N VAL A 142 -10.15 -6.67 -13.28
CA VAL A 142 -11.41 -6.78 -14.02
C VAL A 142 -12.13 -5.45 -14.22
N SER A 143 -11.71 -4.38 -13.54
CA SER A 143 -12.31 -3.06 -13.66
C SER A 143 -11.27 -1.95 -13.50
N SER A 144 -11.39 -0.88 -14.27
CA SER A 144 -10.56 0.32 -14.10
C SER A 144 -11.06 1.27 -13.00
N HIS A 145 -12.23 1.00 -12.42
CA HIS A 145 -12.88 1.84 -11.40
C HIS A 145 -13.68 0.99 -10.40
N PRO A 146 -13.03 0.00 -9.74
CA PRO A 146 -13.75 -0.97 -8.92
C PRO A 146 -14.34 -0.39 -7.62
N PHE A 147 -13.84 0.77 -7.17
CA PHE A 147 -14.25 1.42 -5.92
C PHE A 147 -14.92 2.78 -6.14
N SER A 148 -15.21 3.13 -7.38
CA SER A 148 -15.88 4.38 -7.73
C SER A 148 -16.78 4.19 -8.94
N GLU A 149 -17.67 5.15 -9.19
CA GLU A 149 -18.42 5.20 -10.42
C GLU A 149 -17.50 5.62 -11.58
N LYS A 150 -17.79 5.10 -12.77
CA LYS A 150 -17.11 5.52 -14.01
C LYS A 150 -17.13 7.04 -14.16
N ILE A 151 -16.02 7.63 -14.57
CA ILE A 151 -15.93 9.06 -14.80
C ILE A 151 -16.69 9.41 -16.06
N ASP A 152 -17.70 10.27 -15.91
CA ASP A 152 -18.37 10.97 -17.01
C ASP A 152 -17.72 12.35 -17.17
N LEU A 153 -16.90 12.52 -18.19
CA LEU A 153 -16.16 13.77 -18.43
C LEU A 153 -17.07 14.98 -18.66
N SER A 154 -18.32 14.75 -19.13
CA SER A 154 -19.27 15.83 -19.33
C SER A 154 -19.76 16.44 -18.02
N LYS A 155 -19.85 15.61 -16.96
CA LYS A 155 -20.29 15.96 -15.59
C LYS A 155 -19.15 16.21 -14.62
N ALA A 156 -17.93 15.82 -14.99
CA ALA A 156 -16.75 15.98 -14.14
C ALA A 156 -16.45 17.47 -13.89
N SER A 157 -16.07 17.81 -12.66
CA SER A 157 -15.66 19.17 -12.31
C SER A 157 -14.40 19.60 -13.08
N ARG A 158 -14.21 20.92 -13.23
CA ARG A 158 -13.00 21.46 -13.86
C ARG A 158 -11.70 21.00 -13.14
N PRO A 159 -11.64 21.00 -11.78
CA PRO A 159 -10.50 20.44 -11.06
C PRO A 159 -10.22 18.97 -11.38
N LEU A 160 -11.26 18.12 -11.40
CA LEU A 160 -11.08 16.70 -11.75
C LEU A 160 -10.52 16.54 -13.16
N ARG A 161 -11.13 17.19 -14.17
CA ARG A 161 -10.62 17.11 -15.56
C ARG A 161 -9.15 17.55 -15.69
N ARG A 162 -8.75 18.57 -14.92
CA ARG A 162 -7.35 19.00 -14.88
C ARG A 162 -6.46 17.94 -14.24
N ALA A 163 -6.86 17.39 -13.10
CA ALA A 163 -6.10 16.35 -12.41
C ALA A 163 -5.90 15.11 -13.30
N LEU A 164 -6.93 14.66 -14.03
CA LEU A 164 -6.81 13.52 -14.96
C LEU A 164 -5.73 13.76 -16.02
N LYS A 165 -5.72 14.97 -16.65
CA LYS A 165 -4.69 15.32 -17.64
C LYS A 165 -3.29 15.35 -17.05
N GLU A 166 -3.15 15.87 -15.83
CA GLU A 166 -1.85 15.90 -15.14
C GLU A 166 -1.38 14.49 -14.75
N VAL A 167 -2.28 13.58 -14.37
CA VAL A 167 -1.98 12.15 -14.13
C VAL A 167 -1.49 11.50 -15.42
N ASP A 168 -2.18 11.69 -16.54
CA ASP A 168 -1.77 11.14 -17.84
C ASP A 168 -0.37 11.63 -18.23
N TYR A 169 -0.10 12.93 -18.07
CA TYR A 169 1.22 13.50 -18.30
C TYR A 169 2.29 12.88 -17.39
N CYS A 170 2.03 12.82 -16.09
CA CYS A 170 3.00 12.20 -15.15
C CYS A 170 3.27 10.74 -15.53
N ARG A 171 2.23 10.00 -15.94
CA ARG A 171 2.38 8.61 -16.36
C ARG A 171 3.17 8.46 -17.66
N SER A 172 2.93 9.32 -18.66
CA SER A 172 3.68 9.28 -19.93
C SER A 172 5.17 9.56 -19.76
N GLU A 173 5.52 10.36 -18.75
CA GLU A 173 6.90 10.68 -18.39
C GLU A 173 7.51 9.72 -17.35
N ASP A 174 6.84 8.63 -17.02
CA ASP A 174 7.23 7.70 -15.94
C ASP A 174 7.59 8.40 -14.61
N LYS A 175 6.89 9.50 -14.29
CA LYS A 175 7.09 10.27 -13.05
C LYS A 175 6.31 9.64 -11.89
N VAL A 176 6.98 9.48 -10.77
CA VAL A 176 6.34 9.12 -9.49
C VAL A 176 5.52 10.30 -8.99
N LEU A 177 4.33 10.04 -8.46
CA LEU A 177 3.51 11.07 -7.82
C LEU A 177 4.06 11.44 -6.45
N ASN A 178 3.94 12.71 -6.08
CA ASN A 178 4.37 13.20 -4.77
C ASN A 178 3.21 13.81 -3.98
N TYR A 179 3.40 13.95 -2.66
CA TYR A 179 2.37 14.46 -1.76
C TYR A 179 1.81 15.83 -2.15
N LYS A 180 2.68 16.77 -2.58
CA LYS A 180 2.26 18.12 -2.98
C LYS A 180 1.34 18.09 -4.20
N GLN A 181 1.63 17.23 -5.19
CA GLN A 181 0.76 17.05 -6.36
C GLN A 181 -0.58 16.45 -5.95
N LEU A 182 -0.55 15.34 -5.19
CA LEU A 182 -1.77 14.67 -4.74
C LEU A 182 -2.65 15.60 -3.89
N GLU A 183 -2.08 16.34 -2.96
CA GLU A 183 -2.80 17.32 -2.17
C GLU A 183 -3.52 18.35 -3.05
N ARG A 184 -2.77 19.00 -3.96
CA ARG A 184 -3.35 19.99 -4.89
C ARG A 184 -4.48 19.42 -5.74
N TRP A 185 -4.39 18.15 -6.13
CA TRP A 185 -5.43 17.50 -6.91
C TRP A 185 -6.65 17.11 -6.08
N PHE A 186 -6.42 16.54 -4.89
CA PHE A 186 -7.50 16.03 -4.05
C PHE A 186 -8.27 17.13 -3.29
N GLU A 187 -7.59 18.21 -2.89
CA GLU A 187 -8.20 19.25 -2.05
C GLU A 187 -9.52 19.80 -2.60
N PRO A 188 -9.61 20.25 -3.88
CA PRO A 188 -10.83 20.84 -4.44
C PRO A 188 -11.90 19.82 -4.84
N LEU A 189 -11.66 18.52 -4.69
CA LEU A 189 -12.58 17.49 -5.18
C LEU A 189 -13.60 17.07 -4.12
N SER A 190 -14.81 16.77 -4.58
CA SER A 190 -15.82 16.08 -3.77
C SER A 190 -15.37 14.68 -3.37
N LYS A 191 -16.00 14.08 -2.34
CA LYS A 191 -15.70 12.70 -1.90
C LYS A 191 -15.82 11.68 -3.04
N LYS A 192 -16.86 11.86 -3.91
CA LYS A 192 -17.06 11.02 -5.10
C LYS A 192 -15.88 11.15 -6.05
N GLU A 193 -15.49 12.38 -6.40
CA GLU A 193 -14.42 12.64 -7.34
C GLU A 193 -13.04 12.22 -6.80
N LYS A 194 -12.82 12.31 -5.48
CA LYS A 194 -11.62 11.76 -4.82
C LYS A 194 -11.49 10.26 -5.06
N ASN A 195 -12.57 9.50 -4.91
CA ASN A 195 -12.56 8.07 -5.21
C ASN A 195 -12.32 7.79 -6.70
N GLN A 196 -12.95 8.56 -7.58
CA GLN A 196 -12.76 8.45 -9.03
C GLN A 196 -11.31 8.74 -9.44
N LEU A 197 -10.71 9.79 -8.90
CA LEU A 197 -9.30 10.13 -9.18
C LEU A 197 -8.35 9.05 -8.62
N THR A 198 -8.66 8.49 -7.46
CA THR A 198 -7.87 7.40 -6.86
C THR A 198 -7.85 6.18 -7.78
N ASP A 199 -9.03 5.72 -8.22
CA ASP A 199 -9.14 4.58 -9.14
C ASP A 199 -8.45 4.88 -10.48
N TYR A 200 -8.61 6.10 -10.98
CA TYR A 200 -7.95 6.52 -12.23
C TYR A 200 -6.43 6.44 -12.13
N ILE A 201 -5.83 6.99 -11.04
CA ILE A 201 -4.38 6.94 -10.81
C ILE A 201 -3.91 5.48 -10.77
N ILE A 202 -4.58 4.64 -9.98
CA ILE A 202 -4.21 3.22 -9.86
C ILE A 202 -4.28 2.54 -11.22
N SER A 203 -5.37 2.70 -11.96
CA SER A 203 -5.54 2.07 -13.28
C SER A 203 -4.50 2.53 -14.29
N LYS A 204 -4.14 3.81 -14.30
CA LYS A 204 -3.15 4.38 -15.23
C LYS A 204 -1.72 3.94 -14.94
N TYR A 205 -1.36 3.83 -13.67
CA TYR A 205 0.00 3.42 -13.27
C TYR A 205 0.18 1.92 -13.22
N ASN A 206 -0.90 1.14 -13.12
CA ASN A 206 -0.89 -0.28 -12.82
C ASN A 206 0.20 -1.06 -13.57
N CYS A 207 1.00 -1.78 -12.80
CA CYS A 207 2.10 -2.60 -13.29
C CYS A 207 1.96 -4.07 -12.90
N ILE A 208 0.84 -4.45 -12.25
CA ILE A 208 0.62 -5.82 -11.79
C ILE A 208 0.25 -6.70 -12.97
N ASP A 209 1.00 -7.79 -13.16
CA ASP A 209 0.72 -8.80 -14.17
C ASP A 209 -0.34 -9.78 -13.66
N TYR A 210 -1.59 -9.36 -13.72
CA TYR A 210 -2.73 -10.20 -13.36
C TYR A 210 -2.85 -11.42 -14.26
N GLY A 211 -2.47 -11.32 -15.53
CA GLY A 211 -2.52 -12.45 -16.47
C GLY A 211 -1.64 -13.60 -15.98
N CYS A 212 -0.41 -13.31 -15.58
CA CYS A 212 0.49 -14.29 -14.99
C CYS A 212 -0.09 -14.86 -13.68
N LEU A 213 -0.55 -14.01 -12.76
CA LEU A 213 -1.12 -14.48 -11.49
C LEU A 213 -2.36 -15.35 -11.69
N ILE A 214 -3.30 -14.93 -12.53
CA ILE A 214 -4.54 -15.66 -12.84
C ILE A 214 -4.24 -17.01 -13.50
N SER A 215 -3.19 -17.10 -14.31
CA SER A 215 -2.82 -18.34 -15.01
C SER A 215 -2.58 -19.52 -14.05
N PHE A 216 -2.15 -19.26 -12.81
CA PHE A 216 -1.99 -20.29 -11.78
C PHE A 216 -3.32 -20.85 -11.26
N TYR A 217 -4.45 -20.19 -11.53
CA TYR A 217 -5.79 -20.55 -11.03
C TYR A 217 -6.78 -20.90 -12.16
N GLY A 218 -6.47 -20.51 -13.39
CA GLY A 218 -7.28 -20.73 -14.58
C GLY A 218 -8.29 -19.62 -14.87
N SER A 219 -8.84 -18.90 -13.85
CA SER A 219 -9.64 -17.69 -14.04
C SER A 219 -9.57 -16.77 -12.82
N TYR A 220 -10.00 -15.52 -12.98
CA TYR A 220 -10.07 -14.54 -11.89
C TYR A 220 -11.03 -15.01 -10.78
N GLU A 221 -12.19 -15.54 -11.14
CA GLU A 221 -13.20 -16.03 -10.20
C GLU A 221 -12.65 -17.21 -9.39
N LYS A 222 -11.99 -18.17 -10.04
CA LYS A 222 -11.35 -19.30 -9.36
C LYS A 222 -10.23 -18.85 -8.43
N MET A 223 -9.48 -17.82 -8.81
CA MET A 223 -8.46 -17.22 -7.98
C MET A 223 -9.08 -16.60 -6.71
N CYS A 224 -10.12 -15.79 -6.85
CA CYS A 224 -10.82 -15.17 -5.72
C CYS A 224 -11.46 -16.24 -4.79
N LEU A 225 -12.07 -17.28 -5.36
CA LEU A 225 -12.58 -18.41 -4.57
C LEU A 225 -11.48 -19.14 -3.80
N ALA A 226 -10.32 -19.35 -4.44
CA ALA A 226 -9.16 -19.95 -3.76
C ALA A 226 -8.65 -19.07 -2.62
N PHE A 227 -8.64 -17.74 -2.78
CA PHE A 227 -8.25 -16.81 -1.72
C PHE A 227 -9.27 -16.85 -0.56
N ALA A 228 -10.55 -16.85 -0.85
CA ALA A 228 -11.60 -16.93 0.17
C ALA A 228 -11.59 -18.25 0.98
N SER A 229 -11.13 -19.36 0.37
CA SER A 229 -11.05 -20.68 1.01
C SER A 229 -9.74 -20.95 1.76
N ASN A 230 -8.67 -20.19 1.46
CA ASN A 230 -7.34 -20.35 2.04
C ASN A 230 -7.02 -19.20 3.01
N GLN A 231 -7.38 -19.37 4.26
CA GLN A 231 -6.87 -18.54 5.36
C GLN A 231 -5.65 -19.27 5.94
N GLY A 232 -4.45 -18.93 5.50
CA GLY A 232 -3.25 -19.63 5.92
C GLY A 232 -2.03 -18.72 6.05
N SER A 233 -1.20 -19.03 7.04
CA SER A 233 0.07 -18.36 7.29
C SER A 233 1.12 -18.77 6.26
N GLU A 234 2.00 -17.83 5.91
CA GLU A 234 3.19 -18.06 5.11
C GLU A 234 4.34 -18.51 6.02
N PHE A 235 4.80 -19.76 5.87
CA PHE A 235 5.79 -20.37 6.75
C PHE A 235 7.26 -20.02 6.39
N ASP A 236 7.51 -19.50 5.19
CA ASP A 236 8.85 -19.18 4.72
C ASP A 236 9.36 -17.80 5.21
N ILE A 237 8.50 -17.01 5.86
CA ILE A 237 8.82 -15.71 6.43
C ILE A 237 8.34 -15.71 7.88
N ASN A 238 9.26 -15.44 8.81
CA ASN A 238 8.93 -15.30 10.23
C ASN A 238 8.21 -13.96 10.46
N GLU A 239 6.89 -14.01 10.51
CA GLU A 239 6.07 -12.90 10.97
C GLU A 239 5.63 -13.11 12.40
N GLU A 240 5.82 -12.08 13.23
CA GLU A 240 5.18 -12.04 14.53
C GLU A 240 3.71 -11.67 14.35
N PHE A 241 2.84 -12.59 14.71
CA PHE A 241 1.39 -12.37 14.70
C PHE A 241 1.03 -11.32 15.77
N GLU A 242 0.60 -10.15 15.33
CA GLU A 242 -0.02 -9.17 16.23
C GLU A 242 -1.53 -9.43 16.30
N LYS A 243 -2.02 -9.72 17.51
CA LYS A 243 -3.46 -9.80 17.77
C LYS A 243 -4.05 -8.38 17.67
N GLY A 244 -5.06 -8.20 16.84
CA GLY A 244 -5.81 -6.95 16.74
C GLY A 244 -6.06 -6.52 15.28
N GLY A 245 -7.29 -6.08 15.01
CA GLY A 245 -7.67 -5.58 13.69
C GLY A 245 -7.09 -4.20 13.42
N HIS A 246 -6.71 -3.93 12.18
CA HIS A 246 -6.20 -2.62 11.75
C HIS A 246 -7.30 -1.55 11.61
N MET A 247 -8.57 -1.90 11.76
CA MET A 247 -9.69 -0.94 11.74
C MET A 247 -9.57 0.15 12.81
N VAL A 248 -8.88 -0.13 13.93
CA VAL A 248 -8.61 0.84 14.98
C VAL A 248 -7.87 2.07 14.45
N TYR A 249 -6.92 1.91 13.52
CA TYR A 249 -6.17 3.03 12.96
C TYR A 249 -7.05 3.99 12.13
N SER A 250 -8.06 3.46 11.47
CA SER A 250 -9.07 4.29 10.79
C SER A 250 -9.93 5.07 11.79
N ARG A 251 -10.26 4.48 12.95
CA ARG A 251 -11.00 5.15 14.02
C ARG A 251 -10.17 6.23 14.70
N ILE A 252 -8.89 5.97 14.98
CA ILE A 252 -7.95 6.98 15.47
C ILE A 252 -7.87 8.16 14.50
N SER A 253 -7.72 7.89 13.20
CA SER A 253 -7.72 8.94 12.17
C SER A 253 -9.01 9.76 12.17
N ALA A 254 -10.17 9.10 12.33
CA ALA A 254 -11.46 9.79 12.40
C ALA A 254 -11.60 10.64 13.66
N ALA A 255 -11.13 10.17 14.83
CA ALA A 255 -11.11 10.94 16.08
C ALA A 255 -10.23 12.19 15.96
N LEU A 256 -9.02 12.08 15.39
CA LEU A 256 -8.12 13.21 15.16
C LEU A 256 -8.76 14.31 14.30
N VAL A 257 -9.47 13.94 13.24
CA VAL A 257 -10.17 14.91 12.39
C VAL A 257 -11.34 15.56 13.12
N LYS A 258 -12.13 14.77 13.85
CA LYS A 258 -13.42 15.15 14.40
C LYS A 258 -13.31 15.90 15.72
N LEU A 259 -12.41 15.49 16.61
CA LEU A 259 -12.27 15.96 17.98
C LEU A 259 -11.07 16.92 18.14
N HIS A 260 -9.99 16.69 17.40
CA HIS A 260 -8.75 17.44 17.54
C HIS A 260 -8.43 18.36 16.35
N SER A 261 -9.36 18.48 15.40
CA SER A 261 -9.24 19.40 14.26
C SER A 261 -7.98 19.22 13.40
N PHE A 262 -7.47 17.98 13.28
CA PHE A 262 -6.38 17.68 12.38
C PHE A 262 -6.91 17.41 10.95
N PRO A 263 -6.88 18.36 10.02
CA PRO A 263 -7.35 18.16 8.66
C PRO A 263 -6.48 17.15 7.91
N LYS A 264 -5.22 17.05 8.30
CA LYS A 264 -4.24 16.09 7.81
C LYS A 264 -3.78 15.25 9.00
N VAL A 265 -4.36 14.06 9.14
CA VAL A 265 -4.07 13.15 10.28
C VAL A 265 -2.59 12.90 10.51
N LYS A 266 -1.78 12.94 9.45
CA LYS A 266 -0.34 12.73 9.50
C LYS A 266 0.42 13.92 10.16
N ASP A 267 -0.18 15.08 10.27
CA ASP A 267 0.45 16.25 10.91
C ASP A 267 0.65 16.04 12.42
N VAL A 268 -0.01 15.07 13.05
CA VAL A 268 0.28 14.64 14.43
C VAL A 268 1.74 14.22 14.60
N LEU A 269 2.40 13.76 13.55
CA LEU A 269 3.81 13.36 13.59
C LEU A 269 4.78 14.55 13.61
N LYS A 270 4.31 15.77 13.33
CA LYS A 270 5.09 17.01 13.45
C LYS A 270 5.11 17.56 14.86
N LEU A 271 4.21 17.10 15.73
CA LEU A 271 4.16 17.47 17.13
C LEU A 271 5.41 16.97 17.88
N SER A 272 5.80 17.65 18.93
CA SER A 272 6.84 17.19 19.86
C SER A 272 6.45 15.87 20.52
N VAL A 273 7.43 15.14 21.05
CA VAL A 273 7.16 13.88 21.75
C VAL A 273 6.20 14.08 22.92
N SER A 274 6.36 15.15 23.71
CA SER A 274 5.46 15.47 24.82
C SER A 274 4.03 15.70 24.37
N GLN A 275 3.82 16.51 23.33
CA GLN A 275 2.49 16.75 22.76
C GLN A 275 1.83 15.46 22.22
N ARG A 276 2.62 14.56 21.61
CA ARG A 276 2.10 13.26 21.16
C ARG A 276 1.73 12.34 22.33
N VAL A 277 2.43 12.43 23.46
CA VAL A 277 2.09 11.68 24.67
C VAL A 277 0.80 12.23 25.30
N GLU A 278 0.63 13.55 25.37
CA GLU A 278 -0.61 14.19 25.82
C GLU A 278 -1.79 13.76 24.93
N LEU A 279 -1.64 13.88 23.62
CA LEU A 279 -2.64 13.44 22.65
C LEU A 279 -2.95 11.95 22.74
N MET A 280 -1.95 11.11 23.02
CA MET A 280 -2.18 9.68 23.27
C MET A 280 -3.10 9.45 24.46
N ASN A 281 -2.89 10.19 25.56
CA ASN A 281 -3.72 10.05 26.76
C ASN A 281 -5.17 10.47 26.49
N GLU A 282 -5.40 11.55 25.72
CA GLU A 282 -6.74 11.95 25.28
C GLU A 282 -7.41 10.88 24.42
N LEU A 283 -6.71 10.38 23.40
CA LEU A 283 -7.21 9.36 22.48
C LEU A 283 -7.51 8.01 23.17
N LEU A 284 -6.87 7.68 24.30
CA LEU A 284 -7.20 6.51 25.11
C LEU A 284 -8.62 6.57 25.69
N TYR A 285 -9.11 7.77 26.02
CA TYR A 285 -10.47 7.98 26.53
C TYR A 285 -11.51 8.11 25.39
N GLU A 286 -11.09 8.58 24.22
CA GLU A 286 -11.98 8.92 23.10
C GLU A 286 -12.17 7.76 22.11
N THR A 287 -11.28 6.78 22.15
CA THR A 287 -11.29 5.64 21.23
C THR A 287 -11.20 4.33 22.01
N ASP A 288 -11.51 3.22 21.33
CA ASP A 288 -11.30 1.86 21.85
C ASP A 288 -9.89 1.31 21.55
N ALA A 289 -8.95 2.21 21.25
CA ALA A 289 -7.57 1.83 20.94
C ALA A 289 -6.80 1.48 22.21
N GLU A 290 -6.02 0.42 22.14
CA GLU A 290 -5.05 0.09 23.18
C GLU A 290 -3.84 1.02 23.12
N GLN A 291 -3.17 1.23 24.24
CA GLN A 291 -2.00 2.13 24.34
C GLN A 291 -0.92 1.79 23.29
N TRP A 292 -0.62 0.51 23.09
CA TRP A 292 0.39 0.11 22.10
C TRP A 292 0.00 0.46 20.66
N GLN A 293 -1.30 0.48 20.33
CA GLN A 293 -1.81 0.88 19.01
C GLN A 293 -1.65 2.37 18.80
N LEU A 294 -1.95 3.16 19.82
CA LEU A 294 -1.72 4.61 19.81
C LEU A 294 -0.23 4.95 19.75
N MET A 295 0.62 4.23 20.49
CA MET A 295 2.08 4.39 20.40
C MET A 295 2.59 4.14 18.98
N LYS A 296 2.11 3.08 18.30
CA LYS A 296 2.43 2.83 16.90
C LYS A 296 1.95 3.94 15.98
N TYR A 297 0.72 4.40 16.19
CA TYR A 297 0.11 5.44 15.37
C TYR A 297 0.84 6.77 15.53
N LEU A 298 1.22 7.14 16.73
CA LEU A 298 1.85 8.40 17.07
C LEU A 298 3.40 8.34 17.05
N HIS A 299 4.01 7.26 16.59
CA HIS A 299 5.46 7.04 16.56
C HIS A 299 6.14 7.27 17.93
N LEU A 300 5.53 6.75 18.99
CA LEU A 300 6.08 6.77 20.34
C LEU A 300 6.83 5.46 20.60
N LYS A 301 8.08 5.54 21.07
CA LYS A 301 8.85 4.36 21.48
C LYS A 301 8.40 3.92 22.87
N LYS A 302 8.44 2.60 23.13
CA LYS A 302 8.39 2.10 24.51
C LYS A 302 9.63 2.65 25.23
N GLY A 303 9.40 3.33 26.34
CA GLY A 303 10.46 3.76 27.22
C GLY A 303 11.18 2.57 27.85
#